data_f2ddc66600283055c45cf3370e8a99f4
#
_entry.id   f2ddc66600283055c45cf3370e8a99f4
#
_cell.length_a   1.000
_cell.length_b   1.000
_cell.length_c   1.000
_cell.angle_alpha   90.00
_cell.angle_beta   90.00
_cell.angle_gamma   90.00
#
_symmetry.space_group_name_H-M   'P 1'
#
loop_
_entity.id
_entity.type
_entity.pdbx_description
1 polymer ?
#
loop_
_entity_poly.entity_id
_entity_poly.type
_entity_poly.pdbx_seq_one_letter_code
_entity_poly.pdbx_strand_id
1 'polypeptide(L)'
;FHSSLMKPAAEKLRVALAATVLAAPQIPVLNNVDVAVQQDADAIRDALYRQAFGPVRWVECVQALQARGITHLIECGPGKVLAGLVRRIDAELTGAALYDPATLNEVKELLA
;
A
#
# COMPACT_ATOMS: atom_id res chain seq x y z
N PHE A 1 14.12 6.63 5.34
CA PHE A 1 13.32 6.05 4.24
C PHE A 1 12.66 7.18 3.44
N HIS A 2 12.26 6.89 2.19
CA HIS A 2 11.55 7.82 1.31
C HIS A 2 12.30 9.14 1.06
N SER A 3 13.60 9.08 0.94
CA SER A 3 14.48 10.21 0.63
C SER A 3 15.62 9.79 -0.30
N SER A 4 16.30 10.77 -0.89
CA SER A 4 17.44 10.52 -1.78
C SER A 4 18.59 9.73 -1.12
N LEU A 5 18.68 9.75 0.21
CA LEU A 5 19.64 8.97 0.97
C LEU A 5 19.42 7.45 0.83
N MET A 6 18.23 7.02 0.43
CA MET A 6 17.89 5.62 0.18
C MET A 6 18.29 5.13 -1.23
N LYS A 7 18.78 5.99 -2.11
CA LYS A 7 19.18 5.57 -3.47
C LYS A 7 20.17 4.41 -3.50
N PRO A 8 21.24 4.37 -2.67
CA PRO A 8 22.15 3.22 -2.67
C PRO A 8 21.45 1.88 -2.32
N ALA A 9 20.50 1.91 -1.37
CA ALA A 9 19.70 0.74 -1.03
C ALA A 9 18.72 0.39 -2.14
N ALA A 10 18.12 1.39 -2.79
CA ALA A 10 17.23 1.19 -3.93
C ALA A 10 17.94 0.53 -5.12
N GLU A 11 19.21 0.87 -5.38
CA GLU A 11 20.00 0.21 -6.43
C GLU A 11 20.22 -1.28 -6.13
N LYS A 12 20.49 -1.64 -4.88
CA LYS A 12 20.57 -3.06 -4.47
C LYS A 12 19.24 -3.77 -4.64
N LEU A 13 18.14 -3.11 -4.25
CA LEU A 13 16.79 -3.62 -4.46
C LEU A 13 16.48 -3.82 -5.93
N ARG A 14 16.86 -2.87 -6.79
CA ARG A 14 16.67 -2.99 -8.25
C ARG A 14 17.33 -4.24 -8.83
N VAL A 15 18.56 -4.55 -8.42
CA VAL A 15 19.27 -5.76 -8.85
C VAL A 15 18.53 -7.01 -8.38
N ALA A 16 18.09 -7.06 -7.13
CA ALA A 16 17.34 -8.19 -6.59
C ALA A 16 15.99 -8.37 -7.30
N LEU A 17 15.28 -7.29 -7.59
CA LEU A 17 14.00 -7.32 -8.32
C LEU A 17 14.19 -7.82 -9.77
N ALA A 18 15.27 -7.43 -10.43
CA ALA A 18 15.58 -7.92 -11.78
C ALA A 18 15.77 -9.45 -11.83
N ALA A 19 16.28 -10.03 -10.74
CA ALA A 19 16.46 -11.48 -10.60
C ALA A 19 15.22 -12.21 -10.07
N THR A 20 14.16 -11.48 -9.68
CA THR A 20 12.93 -12.05 -9.11
C THR A 20 11.87 -12.18 -10.19
N VAL A 21 11.28 -13.37 -10.30
CA VAL A 21 10.14 -13.58 -11.19
C VAL A 21 8.88 -12.99 -10.56
N LEU A 22 8.22 -12.08 -11.29
CA LEU A 22 6.96 -11.47 -10.88
C LEU A 22 5.87 -11.84 -11.90
N ALA A 23 4.75 -12.31 -11.39
CA ALA A 23 3.53 -12.47 -12.18
C ALA A 23 2.65 -11.21 -12.09
N ALA A 24 1.77 -11.03 -13.07
CA ALA A 24 0.76 -9.98 -12.99
C ALA A 24 -0.11 -10.16 -11.73
N PRO A 25 -0.42 -9.09 -10.98
CA PRO A 25 -1.25 -9.19 -9.79
C PRO A 25 -2.68 -9.65 -10.14
N GLN A 26 -3.24 -10.56 -9.35
CA GLN A 26 -4.64 -10.95 -9.45
C GLN A 26 -5.56 -9.96 -8.74
N ILE A 27 -5.03 -9.27 -7.73
CA ILE A 27 -5.73 -8.22 -6.99
C ILE A 27 -5.01 -6.90 -7.33
N PRO A 28 -5.73 -5.84 -7.72
CA PRO A 28 -5.12 -4.54 -7.97
C PRO A 28 -4.36 -4.03 -6.75
N VAL A 29 -3.09 -3.66 -6.93
CA VAL A 29 -2.26 -3.06 -5.89
C VAL A 29 -1.94 -1.63 -6.27
N LEU A 30 -2.41 -0.70 -5.46
CA LEU A 30 -2.11 0.72 -5.63
C LEU A 30 -0.76 1.03 -4.99
N ASN A 31 0.23 1.46 -5.77
CA ASN A 31 1.50 1.87 -5.20
C ASN A 31 1.43 3.30 -4.64
N ASN A 32 2.22 3.58 -3.62
CA ASN A 32 2.15 4.85 -2.90
C ASN A 32 3.07 5.95 -3.47
N VAL A 33 3.89 5.65 -4.44
CA VAL A 33 4.79 6.63 -5.09
C VAL A 33 4.11 7.32 -6.27
N ASP A 34 3.33 6.56 -7.05
CA ASP A 34 2.64 7.07 -8.24
C ASP A 34 1.13 7.24 -8.03
N VAL A 35 0.57 6.65 -6.97
CA VAL A 35 -0.88 6.54 -6.77
C VAL A 35 -1.54 5.82 -7.95
N ALA A 36 -0.93 4.72 -8.39
CA ALA A 36 -1.33 3.98 -9.58
C ALA A 36 -1.25 2.48 -9.38
N VAL A 37 -2.04 1.75 -10.16
CA VAL A 37 -2.01 0.30 -10.26
C VAL A 37 -1.18 -0.10 -11.47
N GLN A 38 -0.16 -0.93 -11.25
CA GLN A 38 0.68 -1.49 -12.31
C GLN A 38 0.33 -2.96 -12.51
N GLN A 39 0.25 -3.41 -13.77
CA GLN A 39 -0.04 -4.81 -14.14
C GLN A 39 1.18 -5.51 -14.73
N ASP A 40 2.04 -4.78 -15.41
CA ASP A 40 3.25 -5.31 -16.03
C ASP A 40 4.37 -5.49 -15.00
N ALA A 41 5.08 -6.63 -15.08
CA ALA A 41 6.14 -6.96 -14.13
C ALA A 41 7.27 -5.90 -14.10
N ASP A 42 7.66 -5.36 -15.26
CA ASP A 42 8.71 -4.35 -15.33
C ASP A 42 8.24 -3.01 -14.75
N ALA A 43 6.99 -2.63 -14.97
CA ALA A 43 6.40 -1.44 -14.36
C ALA A 43 6.30 -1.58 -12.83
N ILE A 44 5.99 -2.78 -12.32
CA ILE A 44 5.96 -3.08 -10.89
C ILE A 44 7.38 -2.95 -10.29
N ARG A 45 8.38 -3.53 -10.94
CA ARG A 45 9.80 -3.42 -10.50
C ARG A 45 10.24 -1.97 -10.43
N ASP A 46 9.93 -1.18 -11.44
CA ASP A 46 10.27 0.24 -11.49
C ASP A 46 9.58 1.02 -10.37
N ALA A 47 8.28 0.79 -10.14
CA ALA A 47 7.56 1.43 -9.04
C ALA A 47 8.15 1.07 -7.67
N LEU A 48 8.47 -0.19 -7.42
CA LEU A 48 9.10 -0.65 -6.18
C LEU A 48 10.47 -0.01 -5.97
N TYR A 49 11.27 0.11 -7.03
CA TYR A 49 12.55 0.81 -6.99
C TYR A 49 12.40 2.27 -6.59
N ARG A 50 11.53 3.01 -7.27
CA ARG A 50 11.31 4.44 -7.00
C ARG A 50 10.65 4.68 -5.65
N GLN A 51 9.83 3.76 -5.18
CA GLN A 51 9.15 3.84 -3.88
C GLN A 51 10.14 3.86 -2.71
N ALA A 52 11.30 3.22 -2.84
CA ALA A 52 12.32 3.16 -1.79
C ALA A 52 12.86 4.56 -1.42
N PHE A 53 12.95 5.48 -2.36
CA PHE A 53 13.48 6.84 -2.15
C PHE A 53 12.49 7.95 -2.50
N GLY A 54 11.32 7.61 -3.03
CA GLY A 54 10.25 8.56 -3.34
C GLY A 54 9.31 8.81 -2.16
N PRO A 55 8.49 9.85 -2.22
CA PRO A 55 7.53 10.17 -1.17
C PRO A 55 6.38 9.15 -1.12
N VAL A 56 5.79 9.01 0.07
CA VAL A 56 4.54 8.27 0.26
C VAL A 56 3.38 9.26 0.13
N ARG A 57 2.61 9.13 -0.94
CA ARG A 57 1.44 9.98 -1.23
C ARG A 57 0.18 9.38 -0.60
N TRP A 58 0.17 9.27 0.74
CA TRP A 58 -0.83 8.49 1.47
C TRP A 58 -2.26 9.04 1.34
N VAL A 59 -2.44 10.34 1.49
CA VAL A 59 -3.77 10.98 1.34
C VAL A 59 -4.35 10.70 -0.04
N GLU A 60 -3.53 10.86 -1.08
CA GLU A 60 -3.95 10.60 -2.47
C GLU A 60 -4.24 9.11 -2.70
N CYS A 61 -3.49 8.20 -2.06
CA CYS A 61 -3.77 6.76 -2.11
C CYS A 61 -5.15 6.44 -1.54
N VAL A 62 -5.48 6.98 -0.37
CA VAL A 62 -6.79 6.78 0.27
C VAL A 62 -7.92 7.33 -0.61
N GLN A 63 -7.73 8.53 -1.16
CA GLN A 63 -8.69 9.15 -2.08
C GLN A 63 -8.87 8.33 -3.36
N ALA A 64 -7.79 7.79 -3.92
CA ALA A 64 -7.84 6.94 -5.11
C ALA A 64 -8.55 5.61 -4.85
N LEU A 65 -8.38 5.03 -3.68
CA LEU A 65 -9.12 3.82 -3.27
C LEU A 65 -10.61 4.12 -3.11
N GLN A 66 -10.95 5.23 -2.47
CA GLN A 66 -12.34 5.67 -2.33
C GLN A 66 -13.00 5.91 -3.71
N ALA A 67 -12.29 6.54 -4.63
CA ALA A 67 -12.77 6.76 -6.01
C ALA A 67 -12.99 5.45 -6.79
N ARG A 68 -12.35 4.35 -6.38
CA ARG A 68 -12.57 3.00 -6.92
C ARG A 68 -13.73 2.25 -6.26
N GLY A 69 -14.47 2.90 -5.37
CA GLY A 69 -15.60 2.31 -4.66
C GLY A 69 -15.24 1.55 -3.39
N ILE A 70 -14.00 1.65 -2.92
CA ILE A 70 -13.60 1.05 -1.64
C ILE A 70 -14.22 1.84 -0.50
N THR A 71 -14.82 1.13 0.45
CA THR A 71 -15.48 1.71 1.63
C THR A 71 -14.78 1.35 2.94
N HIS A 72 -14.00 0.27 2.95
CA HIS A 72 -13.30 -0.25 4.11
C HIS A 72 -11.82 -0.40 3.81
N LEU A 73 -10.96 0.13 4.68
CA LEU A 73 -9.51 -0.04 4.61
C LEU A 73 -9.04 -0.78 5.86
N ILE A 74 -8.40 -1.91 5.64
CA ILE A 74 -7.90 -2.76 6.72
C ILE A 74 -6.38 -2.69 6.75
N GLU A 75 -5.82 -2.11 7.82
CA GLU A 75 -4.38 -2.10 8.04
C GLU A 75 -3.92 -3.46 8.55
N CYS A 76 -3.15 -4.18 7.75
CA CYS A 76 -2.60 -5.49 8.09
C CYS A 76 -1.17 -5.35 8.61
N GLY A 77 -0.95 -5.64 9.89
CA GLY A 77 0.37 -5.60 10.50
C GLY A 77 0.36 -5.08 11.93
N PRO A 78 1.53 -4.95 12.56
CA PRO A 78 1.66 -4.52 13.94
C PRO A 78 1.39 -3.02 14.07
N GLY A 79 0.23 -2.66 14.53
CA GLY A 79 -0.15 -1.27 14.74
C GLY A 79 -1.49 -0.91 14.11
N LYS A 80 -1.88 0.34 14.30
CA LYS A 80 -3.15 0.89 13.83
C LYS A 80 -3.06 2.38 13.48
N VAL A 81 -1.87 2.81 13.06
CA VAL A 81 -1.63 4.21 12.71
C VAL A 81 -2.36 4.60 11.44
N LEU A 82 -2.27 3.79 10.40
CA LEU A 82 -2.94 4.04 9.13
C LEU A 82 -4.46 3.95 9.28
N ALA A 83 -4.97 2.95 10.00
CA ALA A 83 -6.39 2.83 10.30
C ALA A 83 -6.93 4.08 11.01
N GLY A 84 -6.16 4.67 11.93
CA GLY A 84 -6.51 5.92 12.60
C GLY A 84 -6.51 7.15 11.69
N LEU A 85 -5.74 7.14 10.61
CA LEU A 85 -5.67 8.24 9.65
C LEU A 85 -6.83 8.22 8.63
N VAL A 86 -7.43 7.07 8.37
CA VAL A 86 -8.44 6.91 7.31
C VAL A 86 -9.58 7.90 7.49
N ARG A 87 -10.20 7.97 8.66
CA ARG A 87 -11.32 8.88 8.94
C ARG A 87 -10.95 10.37 8.91
N ARG A 88 -9.69 10.69 9.14
CA ARG A 88 -9.20 12.06 9.03
C ARG A 88 -9.06 12.49 7.58
N ILE A 89 -8.81 11.55 6.68
CA ILE A 89 -8.69 11.80 5.24
C ILE A 89 -10.07 11.85 4.60
N ASP A 90 -10.94 10.88 4.94
CA ASP A 90 -12.32 10.83 4.47
C ASP A 90 -13.21 10.21 5.55
N ALA A 91 -14.17 11.00 6.05
CA ALA A 91 -15.07 10.59 7.13
C ALA A 91 -16.08 9.51 6.72
N GLU A 92 -16.29 9.29 5.42
CA GLU A 92 -17.17 8.25 4.90
C GLU A 92 -16.52 6.86 4.85
N LEU A 93 -15.18 6.81 4.95
CA LEU A 93 -14.43 5.56 4.95
C LEU A 93 -14.35 4.95 6.35
N THR A 94 -14.38 3.62 6.38
CA THR A 94 -14.17 2.84 7.60
C THR A 94 -12.75 2.27 7.60
N GLY A 95 -11.97 2.61 8.64
CA GLY A 95 -10.64 2.05 8.88
C GLY A 95 -10.67 1.07 10.04
N ALA A 96 -9.99 -0.06 9.89
CA ALA A 96 -9.78 -1.04 10.95
C ALA A 96 -8.37 -1.63 10.86
N ALA A 97 -7.90 -2.19 11.98
CA ALA A 97 -6.58 -2.82 12.04
C ALA A 97 -6.71 -4.33 12.26
N LEU A 98 -5.81 -5.09 11.63
CA LEU A 98 -5.75 -6.55 11.72
C LEU A 98 -4.32 -6.95 12.13
N TYR A 99 -4.13 -7.34 13.40
CA TYR A 99 -2.80 -7.68 13.93
C TYR A 99 -2.80 -8.84 14.93
N ASP A 100 -3.96 -9.38 15.29
CA ASP A 100 -4.10 -10.53 16.18
C ASP A 100 -5.41 -11.29 15.93
N PRO A 101 -5.64 -12.47 16.58
CA PRO A 101 -6.88 -13.22 16.39
C PRO A 101 -8.15 -12.46 16.77
N ALA A 102 -8.11 -11.60 17.79
CA ALA A 102 -9.27 -10.82 18.22
C ALA A 102 -9.66 -9.80 17.14
N THR A 103 -8.70 -9.05 16.62
CA THR A 103 -8.93 -8.07 15.55
C THR A 103 -9.31 -8.75 14.23
N LEU A 104 -8.84 -9.99 13.97
CA LEU A 104 -9.33 -10.77 12.82
C LEU A 104 -10.83 -11.02 12.92
N ASN A 105 -11.34 -11.39 14.10
CA ASN A 105 -12.78 -11.61 14.28
C ASN A 105 -13.57 -10.30 14.10
N GLU A 106 -13.07 -9.20 14.64
CA GLU A 106 -13.68 -7.87 14.46
C GLU A 106 -13.76 -7.48 12.98
N VAL A 107 -12.70 -7.68 12.21
CA VAL A 107 -12.66 -7.40 10.78
C VAL A 107 -13.63 -8.29 10.01
N LYS A 108 -13.71 -9.59 10.35
CA LYS A 108 -14.70 -10.51 9.73
C LYS A 108 -16.12 -10.06 9.96
N GLU A 109 -16.45 -9.62 11.16
CA GLU A 109 -17.79 -9.08 11.47
C GLU A 109 -18.06 -7.77 10.71
N LEU A 110 -17.07 -6.89 10.61
CA LEU A 110 -17.16 -5.62 9.90
C LEU A 110 -17.46 -5.83 8.40
N LEU A 111 -16.87 -6.86 7.78
CA LEU A 111 -16.98 -7.15 6.35
C LEU A 111 -18.12 -8.13 6.00
N ALA A 112 -18.81 -8.64 7.01
CA ALA A 112 -19.91 -9.60 6.81
C ALA A 112 -21.15 -8.95 6.17
#